data_c62e4a6cce0c4ac06e2f6b5601dba2cb
#
_entry.id   c62e4a6cce0c4ac06e2f6b5601dba2cb
#
_cell.length_a   1.000
_cell.length_b   1.000
_cell.length_c   1.000
_cell.angle_alpha   90.00
_cell.angle_beta   90.00
_cell.angle_gamma   90.00
#
_symmetry.space_group_name_H-M   'P 1'
#
loop_
_entity.id
_entity.type
_entity.pdbx_description
1 polymer ?
#
loop_
_entity_poly.entity_id
_entity_poly.type
_entity_poly.pdbx_seq_one_letter_code
_entity_poly.pdbx_strand_id
1 'polypeptide(L)'
;MTLDTELIYLERYLEEELIETLAVYFLDCDENINETSNVLFLHNNTIKYRLKRAQERLKVSFSHTASRYLLIKNLIYFRKYPKKRL
;
A
#
# COMPACT_ATOMS: atom_id res chain seq x y z
N MET A 1 -19.42 11.98 7.00
CA MET A 1 -19.04 11.67 7.05
C MET A 1 -17.97 11.06 7.46
N THR A 2 -17.91 10.33 7.96
CA THR A 2 -16.80 9.75 8.54
C THR A 2 -15.96 8.96 7.63
N LEU A 3 -16.51 8.47 6.55
CA LEU A 3 -15.76 7.74 5.60
C LEU A 3 -14.65 8.59 5.08
N ASP A 4 -14.95 9.82 4.75
CA ASP A 4 -13.96 10.70 4.19
C ASP A 4 -12.83 11.01 5.14
N THR A 5 -13.14 11.10 6.42
CA THR A 5 -12.10 11.43 7.38
C THR A 5 -11.17 10.27 7.63
N GLU A 6 -11.59 9.06 7.29
CA GLU A 6 -10.76 7.90 7.48
C GLU A 6 -9.91 7.56 6.27
N LEU A 7 -10.19 8.20 5.14
CA LEU A 7 -9.44 7.90 3.93
C LEU A 7 -8.25 8.84 3.81
N ILE A 8 -7.18 8.28 3.34
CA ILE A 8 -5.99 9.04 3.04
C ILE A 8 -5.84 9.01 1.54
N TYR A 9 -5.52 10.12 0.95
CA TYR A 9 -5.27 10.13 -0.47
C TYR A 9 -3.84 9.68 -0.69
N LEU A 10 -3.68 8.38 -0.88
CA LEU A 10 -2.35 7.78 -0.96
C LEU A 10 -1.46 8.44 -1.99
N GLU A 11 -2.05 8.91 -3.07
CA GLU A 11 -1.27 9.55 -4.14
C GLU A 11 -0.55 10.80 -3.68
N ARG A 12 -0.98 11.38 -2.59
CA ARG A 12 -0.31 12.57 -2.06
C ARG A 12 1.02 12.24 -1.43
N TYR A 13 1.16 11.01 -0.97
CA TYR A 13 2.33 10.62 -0.22
C TYR A 13 3.20 9.60 -0.91
N LEU A 14 2.61 8.82 -1.82
CA LEU A 14 3.30 7.69 -2.42
C LEU A 14 3.20 7.73 -3.92
N GLU A 15 4.28 7.37 -4.56
CA GLU A 15 4.27 7.18 -6.01
C GLU A 15 3.42 5.97 -6.33
N GLU A 16 2.91 5.93 -7.55
CA GLU A 16 2.00 4.88 -7.96
C GLU A 16 2.60 3.50 -7.80
N GLU A 17 3.88 3.35 -8.10
CA GLU A 17 4.49 2.03 -7.97
C GLU A 17 4.59 1.57 -6.52
N LEU A 18 4.70 2.52 -5.59
CA LEU A 18 4.67 2.15 -4.17
C LEU A 18 3.28 1.68 -3.78
N ILE A 19 2.26 2.39 -4.25
CA ILE A 19 0.89 2.01 -3.93
C ILE A 19 0.58 0.64 -4.50
N GLU A 20 1.01 0.38 -5.73
CA GLU A 20 0.79 -0.91 -6.34
C GLU A 20 1.46 -2.03 -5.57
N THR A 21 2.69 -1.77 -5.14
CA THR A 21 3.40 -2.77 -4.37
C THR A 21 2.67 -3.08 -3.07
N LEU A 22 2.21 -2.02 -2.39
CA LEU A 22 1.47 -2.22 -1.14
C LEU A 22 0.17 -2.98 -1.38
N ALA A 23 -0.53 -2.65 -2.45
CA ALA A 23 -1.80 -3.31 -2.72
C ALA A 23 -1.60 -4.80 -2.96
N VAL A 24 -0.60 -5.16 -3.77
CA VAL A 24 -0.33 -6.57 -4.01
C VAL A 24 0.11 -7.27 -2.72
N TYR A 25 0.98 -6.61 -1.98
CA TYR A 25 1.52 -7.17 -0.76
C TYR A 25 0.42 -7.45 0.26
N PHE A 26 -0.42 -6.48 0.53
CA PHE A 26 -1.44 -6.61 1.58
C PHE A 26 -2.70 -7.32 1.09
N LEU A 27 -3.13 -7.07 -0.12
CA LEU A 27 -4.43 -7.57 -0.56
C LEU A 27 -4.34 -8.90 -1.30
N ASP A 28 -3.27 -9.12 -2.03
CA ASP A 28 -3.19 -10.32 -2.87
C ASP A 28 -2.26 -11.39 -2.32
N CYS A 29 -1.22 -10.99 -1.62
CA CYS A 29 -0.19 -11.91 -1.19
C CYS A 29 -0.12 -12.09 0.32
N ASP A 30 -1.10 -11.57 1.02
CA ASP A 30 -1.21 -11.80 2.46
C ASP A 30 0.08 -11.47 3.20
N GLU A 31 0.68 -10.35 2.83
CA GLU A 31 1.89 -9.84 3.47
C GLU A 31 3.09 -10.78 3.33
N ASN A 32 3.14 -11.47 2.22
CA ASN A 32 4.26 -12.37 1.95
C ASN A 32 5.18 -11.72 0.92
N ILE A 33 6.42 -11.47 1.32
CA ILE A 33 7.37 -10.78 0.44
C ILE A 33 7.73 -11.62 -0.77
N ASN A 34 7.96 -12.91 -0.58
CA ASN A 34 8.33 -13.78 -1.69
C ASN A 34 7.24 -13.83 -2.75
N GLU A 35 6.00 -13.96 -2.31
CA GLU A 35 4.89 -13.99 -3.25
C GLU A 35 4.73 -12.68 -3.96
N THR A 36 4.88 -11.58 -3.23
CA THR A 36 4.78 -10.27 -3.84
C THR A 36 5.87 -10.08 -4.89
N SER A 37 7.05 -10.53 -4.57
CA SER A 37 8.18 -10.47 -5.48
C SER A 37 7.85 -11.24 -6.77
N ASN A 38 7.28 -12.42 -6.63
CA ASN A 38 6.93 -13.22 -7.79
C ASN A 38 5.84 -12.59 -8.64
N VAL A 39 4.82 -12.05 -7.99
CA VAL A 39 3.72 -11.43 -8.71
C VAL A 39 4.18 -10.21 -9.47
N LEU A 40 5.04 -9.41 -8.87
CA LEU A 40 5.46 -8.15 -9.47
C LEU A 40 6.72 -8.30 -10.31
N PHE A 41 7.33 -9.48 -10.31
CA PHE A 41 8.58 -9.72 -11.03
C PHE A 41 9.67 -8.77 -10.56
N LEU A 42 9.76 -8.61 -9.25
CA LEU A 42 10.77 -7.77 -8.63
C LEU A 42 11.53 -8.57 -7.61
N HIS A 43 12.77 -8.17 -7.38
CA HIS A 43 13.59 -8.81 -6.38
C HIS A 43 13.02 -8.56 -4.98
N ASN A 44 13.22 -9.53 -4.08
CA ASN A 44 12.77 -9.38 -2.70
C ASN A 44 13.27 -8.10 -2.05
N ASN A 45 14.51 -7.75 -2.32
CA ASN A 45 15.07 -6.53 -1.73
C ASN A 45 14.36 -5.28 -2.21
N THR A 46 13.90 -5.29 -3.46
CA THR A 46 13.14 -4.17 -3.97
C THR A 46 11.80 -4.05 -3.25
N ILE A 47 11.16 -5.19 -2.99
CA ILE A 47 9.92 -5.18 -2.24
C ILE A 47 10.16 -4.61 -0.85
N LYS A 48 11.20 -5.11 -0.17
CA LYS A 48 11.52 -4.65 1.17
C LYS A 48 11.78 -3.15 1.20
N TYR A 49 12.54 -2.68 0.21
CA TYR A 49 12.84 -1.26 0.11
C TYR A 49 11.57 -0.44 -0.05
N ARG A 50 10.68 -0.91 -0.92
CA ARG A 50 9.44 -0.17 -1.17
C ARG A 50 8.55 -0.14 0.07
N LEU A 51 8.49 -1.25 0.81
CA LEU A 51 7.70 -1.27 2.03
C LEU A 51 8.26 -0.29 3.05
N LYS A 52 9.57 -0.27 3.19
CA LYS A 52 10.20 0.65 4.13
C LYS A 52 9.97 2.09 3.72
N ARG A 53 10.13 2.37 2.44
CA ARG A 53 9.94 3.71 1.93
C ARG A 53 8.52 4.20 2.17
N ALA A 54 7.54 3.32 1.95
CA ALA A 54 6.16 3.70 2.15
C ALA A 54 5.90 4.04 3.61
N GLN A 55 6.46 3.26 4.52
CA GLN A 55 6.30 3.55 5.94
C GLN A 55 6.90 4.90 6.31
N GLU A 56 8.05 5.20 5.74
CA GLU A 56 8.70 6.48 6.00
C GLU A 56 7.86 7.64 5.48
N ARG A 57 7.34 7.48 4.27
CA ARG A 57 6.54 8.54 3.67
C ARG A 57 5.22 8.76 4.41
N LEU A 58 4.61 7.69 4.84
CA LEU A 58 3.33 7.77 5.54
C LEU A 58 3.51 8.02 7.02
N LYS A 59 4.72 7.85 7.51
CA LYS A 59 5.05 8.05 8.93
C LYS A 59 4.26 7.12 9.82
N VAL A 60 4.14 5.87 9.39
CA VAL A 60 3.46 4.83 10.15
C VAL A 60 4.29 3.57 10.14
N SER A 61 3.98 2.67 11.06
CA SER A 61 4.59 1.36 11.08
C SER A 61 3.55 0.33 10.68
N PHE A 62 3.93 -0.57 9.79
CA PHE A 62 2.98 -1.59 9.36
C PHE A 62 2.74 -2.64 10.43
N SER A 63 3.54 -2.63 11.50
CA SER A 63 3.27 -3.54 12.61
C SER A 63 2.26 -2.97 13.59
N HIS A 64 1.88 -1.71 13.41
CA HIS A 64 0.89 -1.08 14.29
C HIS A 64 -0.49 -1.39 13.74
N THR A 65 -1.28 -2.09 14.53
CA THR A 65 -2.56 -2.63 14.07
C THR A 65 -3.50 -1.59 13.48
N ALA A 66 -3.68 -0.49 14.17
CA ALA A 66 -4.62 0.53 13.69
C ALA A 66 -4.13 1.14 12.38
N SER A 67 -2.83 1.37 12.27
CA SER A 67 -2.27 1.93 11.05
C SER A 67 -2.41 0.96 9.88
N ARG A 68 -2.15 -0.32 10.15
CA ARG A 68 -2.32 -1.35 9.12
C ARG A 68 -3.75 -1.41 8.63
N TYR A 69 -4.67 -1.40 9.56
CA TYR A 69 -6.08 -1.48 9.20
C TYR A 69 -6.48 -0.30 8.31
N LEU A 70 -6.08 0.88 8.71
CA LEU A 70 -6.42 2.07 7.94
C LEU A 70 -5.79 2.04 6.57
N LEU A 71 -4.54 1.60 6.49
CA LEU A 71 -3.86 1.49 5.21
C LEU A 71 -4.57 0.50 4.31
N ILE A 72 -4.92 -0.66 4.85
CA ILE A 72 -5.58 -1.68 4.05
C ILE A 72 -6.91 -1.18 3.51
N LYS A 73 -7.67 -0.48 4.35
CA LYS A 73 -8.91 0.13 3.88
C LYS A 73 -8.66 1.07 2.71
N ASN A 74 -7.63 1.88 2.84
CA ASN A 74 -7.31 2.84 1.79
C ASN A 74 -6.84 2.15 0.51
N LEU A 75 -6.13 1.05 0.64
CA LEU A 75 -5.69 0.31 -0.53
C LEU A 75 -6.87 -0.34 -1.25
N ILE A 76 -7.81 -0.87 -0.49
CA ILE A 76 -9.01 -1.45 -1.07
C ILE A 76 -9.78 -0.38 -1.82
N TYR A 77 -9.93 0.77 -1.20
CA TYR A 77 -10.63 1.88 -1.82
C TYR A 77 -9.91 2.32 -3.10
N PHE A 78 -8.59 2.44 -3.03
CA PHE A 78 -7.81 2.86 -4.17
C PHE A 78 -7.99 1.90 -5.34
N ARG A 79 -7.98 0.61 -5.05
CA ARG A 79 -8.12 -0.40 -6.10
C ARG A 79 -9.52 -0.41 -6.69
N LYS A 80 -10.52 -0.19 -5.84
CA LYS A 80 -11.90 -0.21 -6.28
C LYS A 80 -12.27 1.04 -7.07
N TYR A 81 -11.69 2.16 -6.68
CA TYR A 81 -11.98 3.43 -7.34
C TYR A 81 -10.69 4.03 -7.85
N PRO A 82 -10.14 3.47 -8.91
CA PRO A 82 -8.87 3.98 -9.41
C PRO A 82 -9.04 5.42 -9.84
N LYS A 83 -7.96 6.15 -9.63
CA LYS A 83 -7.97 7.54 -10.01
C LYS A 83 -8.24 7.67 -11.50
N LYS A 84 -9.09 8.60 -11.86
CA LYS A 84 -9.37 8.81 -13.23
C LYS A 84 -8.20 9.37 -13.92
N ARG A 85 -7.76 8.73 -14.95
CA ARG A 85 -6.63 9.21 -15.69
C ARG A 85 -7.12 9.76 -16.97
N LEU A 86 -7.60 10.87 -16.96
CA LEU A 86 -8.16 11.41 -18.18
C LEU A 86 -7.15 11.95 -19.14
#